data_f8c5bfc9845cf0bbca74a2ea1b9fdc6b
#
_entry.id   f8c5bfc9845cf0bbca74a2ea1b9fdc6b
#
_cell.length_a   1.000
_cell.length_b   1.000
_cell.length_c   1.000
_cell.angle_alpha   90.00
_cell.angle_beta   90.00
_cell.angle_gamma   90.00
#
_symmetry.space_group_name_H-M   'P 1'
#
loop_
_entity.id
_entity.type
_entity.pdbx_description
1 polymer ?
#
loop_
_entity_poly.entity_id
_entity_poly.type
_entity_poly.pdbx_seq_one_letter_code
_entity_poly.pdbx_strand_id
1 'polypeptide(L)'
;MRLSAKWKTVAALLLSATVVVSCSGGSSQAGGADPGVADAETTLKLLAFSETEPAWTTVESAFAATPEGAEVAVEASYGSSAEQSRAVETGTTADVVNVSVEPDITRLVEAGKVNENWDAGVTKGIPFGSVVSLVVRPGNPKSIGDWGDLLRPDVEVITASPLSSGSSWWNLLAPYAWASGGGQDPQAGLDYVRELVADHVRLHPGSDREASDAFRRGSGDVLLTSEVEALNLGFEQVRPPQTMKIESPVAVVSTGRHLEQAVDFVNFLFTAEAQKLWAEANFRPVDPGVLADYTDEFPAPQTLWTVDELGGWEVVEPQLFDEDTGAIIKIYRQATR
;
A
#
# COMPACT_ATOMS: atom_id res chain seq x y z
N MET A 1 -10.67 -34.52 55.43
CA MET A 1 -11.98 -34.17 56.05
C MET A 1 -12.97 -33.89 54.92
N ARG A 2 -14.00 -34.71 54.84
CA ARG A 2 -15.05 -34.73 53.81
C ARG A 2 -16.03 -33.58 54.00
N LEU A 3 -16.65 -33.14 52.88
CA LEU A 3 -18.09 -32.87 52.65
C LEU A 3 -18.23 -32.07 51.35
N SER A 4 -18.64 -32.60 50.24
CA SER A 4 -19.97 -33.09 49.71
C SER A 4 -20.96 -31.96 49.43
N ALA A 5 -21.20 -31.71 48.13
CA ALA A 5 -22.45 -31.79 47.36
C ALA A 5 -23.56 -30.78 47.65
N LYS A 6 -24.09 -30.16 46.64
CA LYS A 6 -25.50 -30.44 46.17
C LYS A 6 -25.84 -29.71 44.85
N TRP A 7 -26.22 -30.51 43.90
CA TRP A 7 -26.98 -30.15 42.69
C TRP A 7 -28.39 -29.65 43.07
N LYS A 8 -28.88 -28.65 42.35
CA LYS A 8 -30.34 -28.50 42.16
C LYS A 8 -30.66 -28.17 40.70
N THR A 9 -31.20 -29.15 40.05
CA THR A 9 -31.98 -29.13 38.80
C THR A 9 -33.28 -28.37 39.04
N VAL A 10 -33.68 -27.48 38.08
CA VAL A 10 -35.06 -27.05 37.93
C VAL A 10 -35.43 -27.13 36.44
N ALA A 11 -36.53 -27.82 36.23
CA ALA A 11 -37.03 -28.24 34.94
C ALA A 11 -37.88 -27.16 34.24
N ALA A 12 -38.09 -27.43 32.97
CA ALA A 12 -38.84 -26.76 31.93
C ALA A 12 -40.25 -26.28 32.29
N LEU A 13 -40.68 -25.23 31.60
CA LEU A 13 -42.09 -25.08 31.19
C LEU A 13 -42.15 -24.35 29.83
N LEU A 14 -42.61 -25.12 28.84
CA LEU A 14 -43.06 -24.66 27.53
C LEU A 14 -44.42 -23.98 27.68
N LEU A 15 -44.54 -22.74 27.17
CA LEU A 15 -45.84 -22.16 26.88
C LEU A 15 -45.84 -21.68 25.42
N SER A 16 -46.63 -22.42 24.64
CA SER A 16 -47.03 -22.05 23.28
C SER A 16 -48.07 -20.93 23.35
N ALA A 17 -47.87 -19.84 22.67
CA ALA A 17 -48.91 -18.85 22.40
C ALA A 17 -48.93 -18.53 20.90
N THR A 18 -49.96 -19.03 20.27
CA THR A 18 -50.45 -18.63 18.95
C THR A 18 -50.98 -17.21 19.01
N VAL A 19 -50.50 -16.31 18.15
CA VAL A 19 -51.09 -15.01 17.89
C VAL A 19 -51.44 -14.85 16.43
N VAL A 20 -52.68 -14.48 16.27
CA VAL A 20 -53.44 -14.27 15.05
C VAL A 20 -52.89 -13.08 14.25
N VAL A 21 -52.82 -13.25 12.93
CA VAL A 21 -52.63 -12.18 11.95
C VAL A 21 -53.82 -11.25 11.96
N SER A 22 -53.57 -9.97 12.15
CA SER A 22 -54.48 -8.90 11.81
C SER A 22 -53.80 -7.87 10.94
N CYS A 23 -54.25 -7.79 9.69
CA CYS A 23 -53.91 -6.70 8.77
C CYS A 23 -54.63 -5.43 9.15
N SER A 24 -53.94 -4.35 9.38
CA SER A 24 -54.48 -3.02 9.10
C SER A 24 -53.31 -2.06 8.82
N GLY A 25 -53.49 -1.27 7.74
CA GLY A 25 -52.50 -0.46 7.11
C GLY A 25 -52.14 0.84 7.84
N GLY A 26 -51.08 1.43 7.37
CA GLY A 26 -50.91 2.87 7.44
C GLY A 26 -49.61 3.34 8.10
N SER A 27 -48.94 4.09 7.31
CA SER A 27 -47.91 5.12 7.56
C SER A 27 -46.46 4.67 7.46
N SER A 28 -45.94 4.97 6.30
CA SER A 28 -44.55 5.15 5.94
C SER A 28 -43.82 6.04 6.93
N GLN A 29 -42.84 5.53 7.64
CA GLN A 29 -41.74 6.35 8.10
C GLN A 29 -40.56 6.09 7.16
N ALA A 30 -40.20 7.15 6.44
CA ALA A 30 -39.02 7.20 5.61
C ALA A 30 -37.78 7.03 6.52
N GLY A 31 -37.18 5.83 6.47
CA GLY A 31 -35.80 5.64 6.84
C GLY A 31 -34.98 6.37 5.77
N GLY A 32 -34.13 7.30 6.21
CA GLY A 32 -33.24 8.03 5.31
C GLY A 32 -32.40 7.02 4.52
N ALA A 33 -32.67 6.93 3.24
CA ALA A 33 -31.77 6.36 2.27
C ALA A 33 -30.56 7.31 2.21
N ASP A 34 -29.39 6.75 2.40
CA ASP A 34 -28.14 7.41 2.05
C ASP A 34 -28.23 7.79 0.58
N PRO A 35 -28.07 9.08 0.20
CA PRO A 35 -28.21 9.49 -1.20
C PRO A 35 -26.88 9.22 -1.93
N GLY A 36 -26.66 7.98 -2.40
CA GLY A 36 -25.37 7.71 -3.04
C GLY A 36 -25.17 6.38 -3.73
N VAL A 37 -26.17 5.54 -3.90
CA VAL A 37 -26.06 4.41 -4.84
C VAL A 37 -27.32 4.43 -5.71
N ALA A 38 -27.32 5.29 -6.73
CA ALA A 38 -28.14 5.06 -7.90
C ALA A 38 -27.73 3.69 -8.47
N ASP A 39 -28.69 2.90 -8.98
CA ASP A 39 -28.46 1.58 -9.58
C ASP A 39 -27.35 1.68 -10.65
N ALA A 40 -26.10 1.46 -10.26
CA ALA A 40 -24.99 1.44 -11.19
C ALA A 40 -25.18 0.24 -12.12
N GLU A 41 -25.20 0.48 -13.42
CA GLU A 41 -25.35 -0.57 -14.42
C GLU A 41 -24.07 -1.44 -14.51
N THR A 42 -22.93 -0.88 -14.13
CA THR A 42 -21.62 -1.53 -14.19
C THR A 42 -20.91 -1.47 -12.83
N THR A 43 -20.35 -2.57 -12.38
CA THR A 43 -19.48 -2.62 -11.20
C THR A 43 -18.08 -3.07 -11.60
N LEU A 44 -17.11 -2.15 -11.51
CA LEU A 44 -15.68 -2.45 -11.66
C LEU A 44 -15.14 -3.08 -10.39
N LYS A 45 -14.28 -4.07 -10.54
CA LYS A 45 -13.56 -4.69 -9.44
C LYS A 45 -12.13 -4.20 -9.41
N LEU A 46 -11.77 -3.45 -8.36
CA LEU A 46 -10.44 -2.96 -8.10
C LEU A 46 -9.75 -3.84 -7.05
N LEU A 47 -8.61 -4.42 -7.39
CA LEU A 47 -7.72 -5.06 -6.42
C LEU A 47 -6.51 -4.15 -6.19
N ALA A 48 -6.36 -3.63 -4.96
CA ALA A 48 -5.34 -2.63 -4.63
C ALA A 48 -4.54 -2.99 -3.37
N PHE A 49 -3.33 -2.47 -3.27
CA PHE A 49 -2.57 -2.62 -2.03
C PHE A 49 -3.06 -1.66 -0.94
N SER A 50 -2.99 -2.12 0.32
CA SER A 50 -3.71 -1.53 1.45
C SER A 50 -3.37 -0.08 1.78
N GLU A 51 -2.17 0.40 1.44
CA GLU A 51 -1.77 1.79 1.72
C GLU A 51 -2.63 2.80 0.97
N THR A 52 -3.16 2.43 -0.19
CA THR A 52 -3.95 3.30 -1.07
C THR A 52 -5.43 3.38 -0.72
N GLU A 53 -5.92 2.52 0.18
CA GLU A 53 -7.34 2.41 0.56
C GLU A 53 -8.00 3.79 0.87
N PRO A 54 -7.41 4.69 1.68
CA PRO A 54 -8.05 5.97 2.00
C PRO A 54 -8.20 6.89 0.78
N ALA A 55 -7.24 6.85 -0.15
CA ALA A 55 -7.24 7.69 -1.35
C ALA A 55 -8.27 7.21 -2.39
N TRP A 56 -8.39 5.90 -2.58
CA TRP A 56 -9.30 5.33 -3.56
C TRP A 56 -10.74 5.74 -3.32
N THR A 57 -11.23 5.75 -2.08
CA THR A 57 -12.60 6.15 -1.75
C THR A 57 -12.96 7.54 -2.31
N THR A 58 -12.03 8.49 -2.23
CA THR A 58 -12.24 9.85 -2.75
C THR A 58 -12.16 9.88 -4.28
N VAL A 59 -11.19 9.18 -4.86
CA VAL A 59 -10.99 9.09 -6.32
C VAL A 59 -12.16 8.40 -7.01
N GLU A 60 -12.66 7.30 -6.44
CA GLU A 60 -13.84 6.57 -6.94
C GLU A 60 -15.08 7.47 -6.93
N SER A 61 -15.29 8.23 -5.86
CA SER A 61 -16.41 9.17 -5.74
C SER A 61 -16.32 10.30 -6.76
N ALA A 62 -15.12 10.80 -7.05
CA ALA A 62 -14.91 11.82 -8.07
C ALA A 62 -15.11 11.26 -9.48
N PHE A 63 -14.65 10.05 -9.78
CA PHE A 63 -14.91 9.38 -11.05
C PHE A 63 -16.42 9.20 -11.29
N ALA A 64 -17.16 8.73 -10.29
CA ALA A 64 -18.61 8.55 -10.39
C ALA A 64 -19.38 9.88 -10.70
N ALA A 65 -18.76 11.04 -10.44
CA ALA A 65 -19.33 12.34 -10.78
C ALA A 65 -19.04 12.78 -12.22
N THR A 66 -18.18 12.07 -12.96
CA THR A 66 -17.89 12.32 -14.37
C THR A 66 -18.96 11.71 -15.28
N PRO A 67 -19.10 12.16 -16.54
CA PRO A 67 -20.00 11.52 -17.50
C PRO A 67 -19.67 10.05 -17.74
N GLU A 68 -18.39 9.68 -17.78
CA GLU A 68 -17.90 8.32 -18.01
C GLU A 68 -18.15 7.41 -16.80
N GLY A 69 -18.15 7.98 -15.59
CA GLY A 69 -18.32 7.25 -14.33
C GLY A 69 -19.76 7.23 -13.78
N ALA A 70 -20.71 8.00 -14.39
CA ALA A 70 -22.05 8.23 -13.82
C ALA A 70 -22.86 6.95 -13.54
N GLU A 71 -22.61 5.87 -14.30
CA GLU A 71 -23.29 4.57 -14.15
C GLU A 71 -22.32 3.45 -13.73
N VAL A 72 -21.16 3.84 -13.18
CA VAL A 72 -20.10 2.92 -12.77
C VAL A 72 -19.89 2.98 -11.27
N ALA A 73 -20.06 1.86 -10.61
CA ALA A 73 -19.60 1.65 -9.24
C ALA A 73 -18.22 0.97 -9.22
N VAL A 74 -17.43 1.22 -8.19
CA VAL A 74 -16.18 0.50 -7.96
C VAL A 74 -16.30 -0.29 -6.67
N GLU A 75 -16.03 -1.60 -6.76
CA GLU A 75 -15.92 -2.49 -5.61
C GLU A 75 -14.45 -2.81 -5.40
N ALA A 76 -13.85 -2.21 -4.36
CA ALA A 76 -12.44 -2.35 -4.09
C ALA A 76 -12.16 -3.46 -3.05
N SER A 77 -11.04 -4.17 -3.23
CA SER A 77 -10.48 -5.13 -2.29
C SER A 77 -9.03 -4.78 -2.01
N TYR A 78 -8.66 -4.75 -0.73
CA TYR A 78 -7.33 -4.31 -0.29
C TYR A 78 -6.57 -5.44 0.40
N GLY A 79 -5.27 -5.53 0.13
CA GLY A 79 -4.38 -6.54 0.71
C GLY A 79 -2.91 -6.20 0.45
N SER A 80 -2.00 -7.14 0.64
CA SER A 80 -0.61 -6.93 0.21
C SER A 80 -0.53 -6.96 -1.33
N SER A 81 0.41 -6.20 -1.89
CA SER A 81 0.61 -6.10 -3.35
C SER A 81 0.72 -7.47 -4.01
N ALA A 82 1.60 -8.31 -3.49
CA ALA A 82 1.82 -9.66 -4.02
C ALA A 82 0.59 -10.58 -3.87
N GLU A 83 -0.20 -10.44 -2.79
CA GLU A 83 -1.45 -11.21 -2.63
C GLU A 83 -2.50 -10.80 -3.66
N GLN A 84 -2.67 -9.49 -3.90
CA GLN A 84 -3.59 -8.99 -4.92
C GLN A 84 -3.19 -9.47 -6.32
N SER A 85 -1.91 -9.36 -6.67
CA SER A 85 -1.39 -9.86 -7.94
C SER A 85 -1.63 -11.37 -8.10
N ARG A 86 -1.24 -12.20 -7.11
CA ARG A 86 -1.46 -13.65 -7.16
C ARG A 86 -2.95 -14.02 -7.21
N ALA A 87 -3.82 -13.27 -6.56
CA ALA A 87 -5.26 -13.50 -6.63
C ALA A 87 -5.78 -13.34 -8.07
N VAL A 88 -5.36 -12.29 -8.78
CA VAL A 88 -5.70 -12.07 -10.19
C VAL A 88 -5.09 -13.16 -11.08
N GLU A 89 -3.82 -13.49 -10.88
CA GLU A 89 -3.12 -14.55 -11.60
C GLU A 89 -3.88 -15.87 -11.51
N THR A 90 -4.32 -16.26 -10.32
CA THR A 90 -5.02 -17.53 -10.06
C THR A 90 -6.50 -17.52 -10.38
N GLY A 91 -7.06 -16.39 -10.88
CA GLY A 91 -8.39 -16.32 -11.44
C GLY A 91 -9.43 -15.53 -10.65
N THR A 92 -9.03 -14.78 -9.61
CA THR A 92 -9.93 -13.79 -9.01
C THR A 92 -10.30 -12.75 -10.07
N THR A 93 -11.59 -12.49 -10.20
CA THR A 93 -12.08 -11.49 -11.15
C THR A 93 -11.68 -10.10 -10.71
N ALA A 94 -11.00 -9.37 -11.58
CA ALA A 94 -10.66 -7.97 -11.44
C ALA A 94 -10.82 -7.27 -12.78
N ASP A 95 -11.08 -5.97 -12.76
CA ASP A 95 -11.11 -5.09 -13.94
C ASP A 95 -9.90 -4.14 -13.90
N VAL A 96 -9.47 -3.74 -12.69
CA VAL A 96 -8.30 -2.89 -12.46
C VAL A 96 -7.48 -3.46 -11.30
N VAL A 97 -6.16 -3.38 -11.42
CA VAL A 97 -5.23 -3.76 -10.36
C VAL A 97 -4.28 -2.60 -10.07
N ASN A 98 -4.05 -2.32 -8.78
CA ASN A 98 -3.05 -1.37 -8.29
C ASN A 98 -2.11 -2.08 -7.32
N VAL A 99 -0.84 -2.10 -7.65
CA VAL A 99 0.19 -2.80 -6.88
C VAL A 99 1.31 -1.85 -6.44
N SER A 100 2.09 -2.23 -5.45
CA SER A 100 3.15 -1.38 -4.91
C SER A 100 4.46 -1.45 -5.69
N VAL A 101 4.67 -2.51 -6.48
CA VAL A 101 5.88 -2.75 -7.27
C VAL A 101 5.54 -3.31 -8.65
N GLU A 102 6.30 -2.90 -9.66
CA GLU A 102 6.10 -3.34 -11.05
C GLU A 102 6.22 -4.86 -11.26
N PRO A 103 7.10 -5.62 -10.57
CA PRO A 103 7.16 -7.08 -10.69
C PRO A 103 5.82 -7.80 -10.46
N ASP A 104 4.92 -7.21 -9.66
CA ASP A 104 3.58 -7.74 -9.47
C ASP A 104 2.67 -7.53 -10.70
N ILE A 105 2.90 -6.50 -11.52
CA ILE A 105 2.27 -6.35 -12.85
C ILE A 105 2.94 -7.28 -13.87
N THR A 106 4.27 -7.39 -13.85
CA THR A 106 5.02 -8.29 -14.77
C THR A 106 4.51 -9.72 -14.67
N ARG A 107 4.26 -10.21 -13.44
CA ARG A 107 3.61 -11.52 -13.22
C ARG A 107 2.26 -11.64 -13.93
N LEU A 108 1.45 -10.58 -13.90
CA LEU A 108 0.14 -10.58 -14.57
C LEU A 108 0.24 -10.49 -16.09
N VAL A 109 1.25 -9.82 -16.60
CA VAL A 109 1.57 -9.80 -18.04
C VAL A 109 1.97 -11.22 -18.50
N GLU A 110 2.86 -11.87 -17.78
CA GLU A 110 3.30 -13.25 -18.05
C GLU A 110 2.15 -14.26 -18.00
N ALA A 111 1.20 -14.03 -17.07
CA ALA A 111 -0.02 -14.83 -16.95
C ALA A 111 -1.10 -14.48 -17.99
N GLY A 112 -0.86 -13.50 -18.89
CA GLY A 112 -1.81 -13.04 -19.89
C GLY A 112 -3.03 -12.34 -19.33
N LYS A 113 -2.93 -11.77 -18.10
CA LYS A 113 -4.00 -11.04 -17.42
C LYS A 113 -3.95 -9.54 -17.66
N VAL A 114 -2.78 -9.00 -17.90
CA VAL A 114 -2.53 -7.59 -18.22
C VAL A 114 -1.85 -7.51 -19.58
N ASN A 115 -2.14 -6.47 -20.35
CA ASN A 115 -1.57 -6.27 -21.67
C ASN A 115 -0.07 -5.89 -21.54
N GLU A 116 0.79 -6.35 -22.44
CA GLU A 116 2.22 -6.01 -22.49
C GLU A 116 2.47 -4.50 -22.62
N ASN A 117 1.52 -3.73 -23.17
CA ASN A 117 1.62 -2.29 -23.36
C ASN A 117 0.96 -1.47 -22.22
N TRP A 118 0.75 -2.04 -21.05
CA TRP A 118 0.11 -1.37 -19.92
C TRP A 118 0.84 -0.08 -19.50
N ASP A 119 2.14 -0.03 -19.72
CA ASP A 119 3.07 1.05 -19.37
C ASP A 119 3.40 2.00 -20.55
N ALA A 120 2.72 1.87 -21.68
CA ALA A 120 3.04 2.63 -22.91
C ALA A 120 2.81 4.16 -22.81
N GLY A 121 2.17 4.64 -21.73
CA GLY A 121 1.96 6.06 -21.48
C GLY A 121 3.22 6.78 -20.94
N VAL A 122 3.21 8.11 -21.00
CA VAL A 122 4.32 8.95 -20.48
C VAL A 122 4.64 8.68 -19.02
N THR A 123 3.62 8.34 -18.23
CA THR A 123 3.74 8.03 -16.80
C THR A 123 4.02 6.55 -16.53
N LYS A 124 4.19 5.73 -17.57
CA LYS A 124 4.44 4.28 -17.45
C LYS A 124 3.40 3.57 -16.54
N GLY A 125 2.11 3.96 -16.65
CA GLY A 125 1.06 3.37 -15.81
C GLY A 125 1.11 3.76 -14.33
N ILE A 126 1.90 4.77 -13.95
CA ILE A 126 2.06 5.25 -12.58
C ILE A 126 1.20 6.50 -12.38
N PRO A 127 0.04 6.44 -11.70
CA PRO A 127 -0.82 7.60 -11.50
C PRO A 127 -0.43 8.48 -10.31
N PHE A 128 0.33 7.96 -9.38
CA PHE A 128 0.83 8.65 -8.19
C PHE A 128 2.14 8.05 -7.72
N GLY A 129 2.88 8.80 -6.95
CA GLY A 129 4.14 8.35 -6.37
C GLY A 129 4.28 8.69 -4.89
N SER A 130 5.41 8.34 -4.33
CA SER A 130 5.85 8.70 -2.98
C SER A 130 7.38 8.70 -2.95
N VAL A 131 7.95 8.87 -1.76
CA VAL A 131 9.36 8.64 -1.49
C VAL A 131 9.52 7.85 -0.20
N VAL A 132 10.64 7.17 -0.04
CA VAL A 132 10.96 6.51 1.24
C VAL A 132 11.36 7.55 2.26
N SER A 133 10.87 7.40 3.49
CA SER A 133 10.98 8.37 4.57
C SER A 133 11.22 7.68 5.92
N LEU A 134 11.64 8.47 6.90
CA LEU A 134 11.87 8.01 8.27
C LEU A 134 10.88 8.71 9.20
N VAL A 135 10.10 7.93 9.95
CA VAL A 135 9.27 8.46 11.04
C VAL A 135 10.02 8.31 12.33
N VAL A 136 10.12 9.39 13.10
CA VAL A 136 10.87 9.41 14.36
C VAL A 136 9.95 9.71 15.54
N ARG A 137 10.44 9.47 16.74
CA ARG A 137 9.72 9.84 17.97
C ARG A 137 9.62 11.36 18.09
N PRO A 138 8.55 11.89 18.72
CA PRO A 138 8.35 13.33 18.87
C PRO A 138 9.57 14.03 19.46
N GLY A 139 9.99 15.11 18.81
CA GLY A 139 11.20 15.86 19.18
C GLY A 139 12.50 15.21 18.74
N ASN A 140 12.44 14.16 17.94
CA ASN A 140 13.60 13.45 17.38
C ASN A 140 14.73 13.22 18.41
N PRO A 141 14.47 12.50 19.51
CA PRO A 141 15.40 12.41 20.63
C PRO A 141 16.72 11.72 20.27
N LYS A 142 16.72 10.96 19.18
CA LYS A 142 17.92 10.31 18.63
C LYS A 142 18.66 11.18 17.60
N SER A 143 18.15 12.37 17.27
CA SER A 143 18.74 13.26 16.26
C SER A 143 19.02 12.54 14.95
N ILE A 144 18.02 11.79 14.46
CA ILE A 144 18.07 11.10 13.17
C ILE A 144 17.97 12.16 12.07
N GLY A 145 18.90 12.17 11.12
CA GLY A 145 18.93 13.12 10.01
C GLY A 145 19.10 12.45 8.65
N ASP A 146 19.71 11.27 8.62
CA ASP A 146 20.01 10.56 7.37
C ASP A 146 20.18 9.04 7.63
N TRP A 147 20.38 8.30 6.55
CA TRP A 147 20.53 6.84 6.55
C TRP A 147 21.67 6.37 7.47
N GLY A 148 22.80 7.10 7.51
CA GLY A 148 23.94 6.76 8.36
C GLY A 148 23.61 6.71 9.87
N ASP A 149 22.59 7.46 10.30
CA ASP A 149 22.17 7.47 11.71
C ASP A 149 21.45 6.18 12.13
N LEU A 150 20.90 5.42 11.16
CA LEU A 150 20.20 4.17 11.44
C LEU A 150 21.13 3.04 11.91
N LEU A 151 22.44 3.15 11.62
CA LEU A 151 23.45 2.16 12.04
C LEU A 151 24.12 2.52 13.37
N ARG A 152 23.63 3.51 14.09
CA ARG A 152 24.15 3.81 15.44
C ARG A 152 23.69 2.76 16.45
N PRO A 153 24.57 2.32 17.38
CA PRO A 153 24.26 1.22 18.34
C PRO A 153 23.06 1.48 19.25
N ASP A 154 22.66 2.76 19.39
CA ASP A 154 21.54 3.18 20.24
C ASP A 154 20.24 3.39 19.47
N VAL A 155 20.17 3.03 18.18
CA VAL A 155 19.00 3.22 17.32
C VAL A 155 18.37 1.88 16.97
N GLU A 156 17.07 1.77 17.24
CA GLU A 156 16.25 0.64 16.83
C GLU A 156 15.29 1.03 15.69
N VAL A 157 15.35 0.28 14.59
CA VAL A 157 14.56 0.52 13.38
C VAL A 157 13.43 -0.50 13.28
N ILE A 158 12.27 -0.05 12.82
CA ILE A 158 11.16 -0.91 12.39
C ILE A 158 10.93 -0.71 10.90
N THR A 159 10.75 -1.78 10.19
CA THR A 159 10.27 -1.80 8.80
C THR A 159 9.55 -3.13 8.55
N ALA A 160 8.63 -3.14 7.57
CA ALA A 160 7.94 -4.36 7.19
C ALA A 160 8.90 -5.37 6.54
N SER A 161 8.52 -6.64 6.62
CA SER A 161 9.30 -7.74 6.05
C SER A 161 9.22 -7.76 4.52
N PRO A 162 10.35 -7.80 3.80
CA PRO A 162 10.35 -7.94 2.34
C PRO A 162 9.90 -9.34 1.86
N LEU A 163 9.71 -10.29 2.79
CA LEU A 163 9.20 -11.62 2.47
C LEU A 163 7.68 -11.65 2.30
N SER A 164 6.97 -10.61 2.79
CA SER A 164 5.50 -10.57 2.80
C SER A 164 4.90 -9.25 2.32
N SER A 165 5.66 -8.16 2.33
CA SER A 165 5.21 -6.83 1.89
C SER A 165 6.04 -6.36 0.69
N GLY A 166 5.37 -6.13 -0.47
CA GLY A 166 6.00 -5.51 -1.63
C GLY A 166 6.44 -4.07 -1.37
N SER A 167 5.67 -3.30 -0.58
CA SER A 167 6.04 -1.92 -0.22
C SER A 167 7.37 -1.83 0.54
N SER A 168 7.71 -2.85 1.33
CA SER A 168 8.97 -2.90 2.06
C SER A 168 10.21 -3.06 1.17
N TRP A 169 10.04 -3.45 -0.09
CA TRP A 169 11.15 -3.45 -1.05
C TRP A 169 11.69 -2.05 -1.24
N TRP A 170 10.80 -1.06 -1.35
CA TRP A 170 11.17 0.35 -1.43
C TRP A 170 11.95 0.79 -0.20
N ASN A 171 11.50 0.37 0.99
CA ASN A 171 12.13 0.70 2.26
C ASN A 171 13.59 0.22 2.34
N LEU A 172 13.91 -0.92 1.74
CA LEU A 172 15.28 -1.46 1.71
C LEU A 172 16.09 -0.98 0.49
N LEU A 173 15.41 -0.64 -0.63
CA LEU A 173 16.07 -0.05 -1.81
C LEU A 173 16.62 1.35 -1.53
N ALA A 174 15.94 2.16 -0.73
CA ALA A 174 16.38 3.52 -0.46
C ALA A 174 17.76 3.58 0.23
N PRO A 175 17.99 2.92 1.37
CA PRO A 175 19.31 2.88 1.99
C PRO A 175 20.33 2.10 1.15
N TYR A 176 19.92 1.07 0.40
CA TYR A 176 20.79 0.39 -0.56
C TYR A 176 21.28 1.36 -1.63
N ALA A 177 20.39 2.13 -2.25
CA ALA A 177 20.74 3.11 -3.29
C ALA A 177 21.66 4.21 -2.72
N TRP A 178 21.37 4.70 -1.51
CA TRP A 178 22.22 5.66 -0.83
C TRP A 178 23.62 5.12 -0.58
N ALA A 179 23.74 3.94 0.02
CA ALA A 179 25.04 3.37 0.39
C ALA A 179 25.86 2.91 -0.83
N SER A 180 25.17 2.46 -1.88
CA SER A 180 25.82 2.06 -3.14
C SER A 180 26.12 3.21 -4.09
N GLY A 181 25.72 4.46 -3.77
CA GLY A 181 25.86 5.59 -4.67
C GLY A 181 25.04 5.41 -5.95
N GLY A 182 23.78 4.96 -5.84
CA GLY A 182 22.92 4.65 -6.98
C GLY A 182 23.36 3.40 -7.75
N GLY A 183 23.79 2.37 -7.03
CA GLY A 183 24.19 1.08 -7.61
C GLY A 183 25.63 1.05 -8.16
N GLN A 184 26.43 2.10 -7.97
CA GLN A 184 27.84 2.13 -8.43
C GLN A 184 28.73 1.17 -7.64
N ASP A 185 28.43 0.99 -6.34
CA ASP A 185 29.07 -0.01 -5.49
C ASP A 185 27.99 -0.92 -4.85
N PRO A 186 27.51 -1.95 -5.56
CA PRO A 186 26.47 -2.85 -5.07
C PRO A 186 26.86 -3.52 -3.75
N GLN A 187 28.16 -3.78 -3.52
CA GLN A 187 28.59 -4.43 -2.29
C GLN A 187 28.40 -3.53 -1.07
N ALA A 188 28.73 -2.23 -1.19
CA ALA A 188 28.51 -1.26 -0.12
C ALA A 188 27.01 -1.16 0.23
N GLY A 189 26.12 -1.17 -0.77
CA GLY A 189 24.68 -1.21 -0.56
C GLY A 189 24.21 -2.46 0.21
N LEU A 190 24.71 -3.63 -0.19
CA LEU A 190 24.38 -4.89 0.48
C LEU A 190 24.95 -4.98 1.89
N ASP A 191 26.15 -4.45 2.13
CA ASP A 191 26.77 -4.44 3.45
C ASP A 191 25.98 -3.54 4.41
N TYR A 192 25.54 -2.36 3.93
CA TYR A 192 24.64 -1.49 4.70
C TYR A 192 23.33 -2.19 5.07
N VAL A 193 22.64 -2.78 4.09
CA VAL A 193 21.36 -3.48 4.33
C VAL A 193 21.56 -4.65 5.30
N ARG A 194 22.66 -5.36 5.19
CA ARG A 194 22.99 -6.48 6.12
C ARG A 194 23.13 -6.00 7.56
N GLU A 195 23.91 -4.93 7.79
CA GLU A 195 24.10 -4.36 9.12
C GLU A 195 22.77 -3.81 9.66
N LEU A 196 22.02 -3.05 8.86
CA LEU A 196 20.71 -2.53 9.23
C LEU A 196 19.77 -3.64 9.69
N VAL A 197 19.61 -4.69 8.88
CA VAL A 197 18.63 -5.76 9.16
C VAL A 197 19.09 -6.66 10.31
N ALA A 198 20.39 -6.97 10.41
CA ALA A 198 20.90 -7.88 11.44
C ALA A 198 20.98 -7.22 12.82
N ASP A 199 21.40 -5.95 12.89
CA ASP A 199 21.79 -5.32 14.13
C ASP A 199 20.79 -4.27 14.63
N HIS A 200 19.98 -3.68 13.74
CA HIS A 200 19.10 -2.55 14.06
C HIS A 200 17.61 -2.83 13.88
N VAL A 201 17.20 -3.76 12.99
CA VAL A 201 15.80 -4.17 12.85
C VAL A 201 15.47 -5.26 13.85
N ARG A 202 14.72 -4.92 14.91
CA ARG A 202 14.37 -5.85 16.00
C ARG A 202 13.00 -6.50 15.84
N LEU A 203 12.11 -5.89 15.05
CA LEU A 203 10.79 -6.41 14.74
C LEU A 203 10.67 -6.59 13.24
N HIS A 204 10.01 -7.66 12.82
CA HIS A 204 9.81 -8.04 11.43
C HIS A 204 8.32 -8.16 11.12
N PRO A 205 7.57 -7.02 11.16
CA PRO A 205 6.14 -7.03 10.87
C PRO A 205 5.86 -7.55 9.47
N GLY A 206 4.75 -8.26 9.30
CA GLY A 206 4.37 -8.85 8.02
C GLY A 206 3.83 -7.84 7.00
N SER A 207 3.49 -6.62 7.45
CA SER A 207 2.96 -5.56 6.61
C SER A 207 3.37 -4.18 7.14
N ASP A 208 3.27 -3.14 6.30
CA ASP A 208 3.52 -1.75 6.70
C ASP A 208 2.53 -1.28 7.77
N ARG A 209 1.27 -1.71 7.69
CA ARG A 209 0.26 -1.45 8.74
C ARG A 209 0.69 -2.01 10.10
N GLU A 210 1.18 -3.26 10.14
CA GLU A 210 1.69 -3.85 11.38
C GLU A 210 2.94 -3.13 11.90
N ALA A 211 3.82 -2.67 11.00
CA ALA A 211 5.01 -1.89 11.33
C ALA A 211 4.61 -0.55 11.97
N SER A 212 3.68 0.17 11.35
CA SER A 212 3.11 1.42 11.84
C SER A 212 2.42 1.26 13.19
N ASP A 213 1.65 0.20 13.38
CA ASP A 213 1.00 -0.11 14.64
C ASP A 213 2.00 -0.47 15.74
N ALA A 214 3.07 -1.19 15.43
CA ALA A 214 4.14 -1.47 16.37
C ALA A 214 4.84 -0.17 16.79
N PHE A 215 5.11 0.72 15.83
CA PHE A 215 5.68 2.03 16.11
C PHE A 215 4.74 2.87 16.98
N ARG A 216 3.44 2.98 16.67
CA ARG A 216 2.45 3.69 17.50
C ARG A 216 2.42 3.18 18.94
N ARG A 217 2.58 1.87 19.15
CA ARG A 217 2.63 1.27 20.48
C ARG A 217 3.94 1.47 21.23
N GLY A 218 4.90 2.18 20.66
CA GLY A 218 6.16 2.55 21.32
C GLY A 218 7.35 1.66 20.98
N SER A 219 7.25 0.74 20.02
CA SER A 219 8.38 -0.07 19.58
C SER A 219 9.30 0.74 18.65
N GLY A 220 10.63 0.55 18.77
CA GLY A 220 11.65 1.18 17.95
C GLY A 220 11.77 2.71 18.11
N ASP A 221 12.84 3.25 17.60
CA ASP A 221 13.14 4.69 17.58
C ASP A 221 12.76 5.31 16.23
N VAL A 222 12.88 4.52 15.15
CA VAL A 222 12.64 4.94 13.77
C VAL A 222 11.76 3.91 13.08
N LEU A 223 10.73 4.38 12.37
CA LEU A 223 10.00 3.59 11.39
C LEU A 223 10.46 3.99 9.99
N LEU A 224 10.97 3.03 9.24
CA LEU A 224 11.35 3.16 7.85
C LEU A 224 10.14 2.77 6.99
N THR A 225 9.59 3.72 6.25
CA THR A 225 8.33 3.57 5.52
C THR A 225 8.20 4.58 4.37
N SER A 226 7.04 4.63 3.71
CA SER A 226 6.73 5.65 2.70
C SER A 226 6.42 7.02 3.31
N GLU A 227 6.57 8.09 2.53
CA GLU A 227 6.16 9.44 2.92
C GLU A 227 4.64 9.52 3.17
N VAL A 228 3.85 8.79 2.38
CA VAL A 228 2.39 8.69 2.56
C VAL A 228 2.04 8.17 3.95
N GLU A 229 2.61 7.03 4.33
CA GLU A 229 2.37 6.45 5.64
C GLU A 229 2.89 7.35 6.76
N ALA A 230 4.05 7.99 6.57
CA ALA A 230 4.61 8.93 7.53
C ALA A 230 3.67 10.13 7.80
N LEU A 231 3.09 10.70 6.74
CA LEU A 231 2.11 11.79 6.84
C LEU A 231 0.80 11.33 7.50
N ASN A 232 0.30 10.15 7.14
CA ASN A 232 -0.91 9.56 7.71
C ASN A 232 -0.76 9.22 9.21
N LEU A 233 0.45 8.86 9.64
CA LEU A 233 0.75 8.58 11.04
C LEU A 233 0.71 9.83 11.92
N GLY A 234 1.02 11.00 11.36
CA GLY A 234 1.08 12.28 12.07
C GLY A 234 2.20 12.37 13.11
N PHE A 235 3.21 11.51 13.02
CA PHE A 235 4.45 11.63 13.79
C PHE A 235 5.45 12.55 13.09
N GLU A 236 6.53 12.89 13.78
CA GLU A 236 7.62 13.66 13.20
C GLU A 236 8.32 12.85 12.11
N GLN A 237 8.48 13.47 10.95
CA GLN A 237 9.07 12.87 9.77
C GLN A 237 10.45 13.48 9.48
N VAL A 238 11.42 12.62 9.21
CA VAL A 238 12.70 12.99 8.61
C VAL A 238 12.70 12.52 7.17
N ARG A 239 12.91 13.46 6.25
CA ARG A 239 13.10 13.18 4.83
C ARG A 239 14.61 13.18 4.55
N PRO A 240 15.22 12.01 4.30
CA PRO A 240 16.64 11.96 3.98
C PRO A 240 16.93 12.82 2.73
N PRO A 241 18.08 13.52 2.69
CA PRO A 241 18.45 14.33 1.52
C PRO A 241 18.51 13.52 0.22
N GLN A 242 18.84 12.26 0.32
CA GLN A 242 18.87 11.31 -0.78
C GLN A 242 17.93 10.15 -0.45
N THR A 243 16.98 9.87 -1.33
CA THR A 243 16.00 8.80 -1.08
C THR A 243 15.54 8.16 -2.38
N MET A 244 14.71 7.14 -2.28
CA MET A 244 14.15 6.38 -3.40
C MET A 244 12.76 6.88 -3.76
N LYS A 245 12.50 7.07 -5.05
CA LYS A 245 11.17 7.29 -5.60
C LYS A 245 10.37 6.00 -5.51
N ILE A 246 9.17 6.08 -4.97
CA ILE A 246 8.20 5.00 -4.95
C ILE A 246 7.25 5.21 -6.14
N GLU A 247 7.11 4.18 -6.96
CA GLU A 247 6.26 4.16 -8.14
C GLU A 247 5.31 2.96 -8.05
N SER A 248 4.02 3.26 -7.90
CA SER A 248 2.99 2.25 -7.67
C SER A 248 2.09 2.13 -8.91
N PRO A 249 2.26 1.07 -9.72
CA PRO A 249 1.55 0.95 -10.98
C PRO A 249 0.07 0.60 -10.82
N VAL A 250 -0.71 1.09 -11.79
CA VAL A 250 -2.10 0.70 -12.02
C VAL A 250 -2.24 0.15 -13.44
N ALA A 251 -2.94 -0.96 -13.58
CA ALA A 251 -3.18 -1.57 -14.88
C ALA A 251 -4.62 -2.08 -15.02
N VAL A 252 -5.14 -2.01 -16.26
CA VAL A 252 -6.38 -2.66 -16.64
C VAL A 252 -6.14 -4.16 -16.80
N VAL A 253 -6.99 -4.97 -16.18
CA VAL A 253 -6.97 -6.43 -16.33
C VAL A 253 -7.68 -6.79 -17.63
N SER A 254 -6.93 -7.25 -18.63
CA SER A 254 -7.42 -7.50 -20.00
C SER A 254 -8.47 -8.63 -20.08
N THR A 255 -8.56 -9.46 -19.04
CA THR A 255 -9.59 -10.50 -18.88
C THR A 255 -10.78 -10.04 -18.05
N GLY A 256 -10.82 -8.76 -17.65
CA GLY A 256 -11.93 -8.12 -16.97
C GLY A 256 -13.19 -8.10 -17.82
N ARG A 257 -14.34 -7.86 -17.18
CA ARG A 257 -15.65 -7.88 -17.86
C ARG A 257 -16.03 -6.55 -18.47
N HIS A 258 -15.47 -5.47 -17.94
CA HIS A 258 -15.87 -4.09 -18.22
C HIS A 258 -14.68 -3.27 -18.70
N LEU A 259 -14.06 -3.73 -19.82
CA LEU A 259 -12.79 -3.15 -20.32
C LEU A 259 -12.88 -1.67 -20.67
N GLU A 260 -13.96 -1.23 -21.29
CA GLU A 260 -14.16 0.18 -21.67
C GLU A 260 -14.20 1.05 -20.41
N GLN A 261 -15.05 0.71 -19.45
CA GLN A 261 -15.18 1.44 -18.18
C GLN A 261 -13.91 1.38 -17.34
N ALA A 262 -13.18 0.25 -17.36
CA ALA A 262 -11.90 0.13 -16.68
C ALA A 262 -10.83 1.04 -17.30
N VAL A 263 -10.80 1.17 -18.62
CA VAL A 263 -9.90 2.10 -19.33
C VAL A 263 -10.26 3.55 -18.98
N ASP A 264 -11.54 3.90 -18.98
CA ASP A 264 -12.01 5.25 -18.64
C ASP A 264 -11.64 5.58 -17.18
N PHE A 265 -11.84 4.63 -16.26
CA PHE A 265 -11.44 4.78 -14.86
C PHE A 265 -9.94 4.99 -14.71
N VAL A 266 -9.11 4.17 -15.35
CA VAL A 266 -7.65 4.33 -15.31
C VAL A 266 -7.21 5.65 -15.95
N ASN A 267 -7.82 6.07 -17.06
CA ASN A 267 -7.53 7.38 -17.68
C ASN A 267 -7.88 8.55 -16.76
N PHE A 268 -8.97 8.45 -16.00
CA PHE A 268 -9.36 9.46 -15.01
C PHE A 268 -8.26 9.72 -13.98
N LEU A 269 -7.52 8.70 -13.55
CA LEU A 269 -6.46 8.82 -12.53
C LEU A 269 -5.36 9.83 -12.91
N PHE A 270 -5.19 10.09 -14.22
CA PHE A 270 -4.18 11.02 -14.75
C PHE A 270 -4.73 12.42 -15.03
N THR A 271 -6.02 12.67 -14.80
CA THR A 271 -6.59 14.01 -14.94
C THR A 271 -6.10 14.94 -13.84
N ALA A 272 -6.07 16.24 -14.10
CA ALA A 272 -5.66 17.22 -13.09
C ALA A 272 -6.56 17.18 -11.83
N GLU A 273 -7.82 16.78 -11.97
CA GLU A 273 -8.74 16.58 -10.85
C GLU A 273 -8.27 15.41 -9.96
N ALA A 274 -8.09 14.22 -10.54
CA ALA A 274 -7.61 13.05 -9.80
C ALA A 274 -6.22 13.27 -9.20
N GLN A 275 -5.33 13.98 -9.92
CA GLN A 275 -3.99 14.29 -9.43
C GLN A 275 -4.00 15.18 -8.17
N LYS A 276 -4.98 16.09 -8.04
CA LYS A 276 -5.19 16.86 -6.81
C LYS A 276 -5.70 15.99 -5.67
N LEU A 277 -6.61 15.06 -5.95
CA LEU A 277 -7.11 14.12 -4.95
C LEU A 277 -6.00 13.20 -4.41
N TRP A 278 -5.09 12.75 -5.29
CA TRP A 278 -3.90 12.03 -4.86
C TRP A 278 -3.03 12.88 -3.93
N ALA A 279 -2.80 14.16 -4.28
CA ALA A 279 -2.01 15.06 -3.43
C ALA A 279 -2.68 15.29 -2.05
N GLU A 280 -3.99 15.53 -2.02
CA GLU A 280 -4.78 15.69 -0.80
C GLU A 280 -4.80 14.41 0.07
N ALA A 281 -4.59 13.24 -0.54
CA ALA A 281 -4.43 11.95 0.13
C ALA A 281 -2.97 11.61 0.46
N ASN A 282 -2.07 12.60 0.44
CA ASN A 282 -0.64 12.49 0.75
C ASN A 282 0.22 11.73 -0.28
N PHE A 283 -0.30 11.44 -1.48
CA PHE A 283 0.50 10.90 -2.58
C PHE A 283 1.07 12.01 -3.45
N ARG A 284 2.31 11.86 -3.90
CA ARG A 284 2.94 12.80 -4.85
C ARG A 284 2.27 12.68 -6.21
N PRO A 285 1.64 13.76 -6.73
CA PRO A 285 1.09 13.73 -8.08
C PRO A 285 2.20 13.53 -9.11
N VAL A 286 1.87 12.85 -10.21
CA VAL A 286 2.79 12.69 -11.34
C VAL A 286 2.64 13.82 -12.36
N ASP A 287 1.54 14.58 -12.33
CA ASP A 287 1.38 15.79 -13.12
C ASP A 287 2.26 16.92 -12.56
N PRO A 288 3.23 17.45 -13.34
CA PRO A 288 4.15 18.46 -12.85
C PRO A 288 3.46 19.78 -12.48
N GLY A 289 2.34 20.10 -13.14
CA GLY A 289 1.58 21.33 -12.87
C GLY A 289 0.89 21.24 -11.51
N VAL A 290 0.27 20.11 -11.24
CA VAL A 290 -0.36 19.86 -9.93
C VAL A 290 0.72 19.77 -8.85
N LEU A 291 1.80 19.03 -9.07
CA LEU A 291 2.90 18.89 -8.09
C LEU A 291 3.50 20.26 -7.69
N ALA A 292 3.55 21.21 -8.63
CA ALA A 292 4.07 22.55 -8.34
C ALA A 292 3.23 23.33 -7.32
N ASP A 293 1.94 23.01 -7.19
CA ASP A 293 1.04 23.61 -6.19
C ASP A 293 1.22 23.02 -4.79
N TYR A 294 1.92 21.88 -4.64
CA TYR A 294 2.11 21.13 -3.40
C TYR A 294 3.58 20.99 -2.98
N THR A 295 4.44 21.95 -3.38
CA THR A 295 5.88 21.89 -3.10
C THR A 295 6.24 22.00 -1.62
N ASP A 296 5.40 22.61 -0.81
CA ASP A 296 5.59 22.71 0.65
C ASP A 296 5.30 21.37 1.33
N GLU A 297 4.30 20.63 0.86
CA GLU A 297 3.92 19.31 1.34
C GLU A 297 4.90 18.23 0.86
N PHE A 298 5.35 18.35 -0.40
CA PHE A 298 6.22 17.40 -1.07
C PHE A 298 7.54 18.04 -1.53
N PRO A 299 8.39 18.48 -0.60
CA PRO A 299 9.68 19.05 -0.98
C PRO A 299 10.52 18.05 -1.77
N ALA A 300 11.22 18.56 -2.79
CA ALA A 300 12.09 17.70 -3.60
C ALA A 300 13.33 17.28 -2.80
N PRO A 301 13.70 15.99 -2.74
CA PRO A 301 14.97 15.54 -2.20
C PRO A 301 16.15 16.12 -3.01
N GLN A 302 17.33 16.18 -2.40
CA GLN A 302 18.56 16.58 -3.13
C GLN A 302 18.91 15.56 -4.22
N THR A 303 18.74 14.26 -3.92
CA THR A 303 18.86 13.16 -4.87
C THR A 303 17.64 12.25 -4.71
N LEU A 304 16.93 12.03 -5.81
CA LEU A 304 15.80 11.12 -5.87
C LEU A 304 16.18 9.96 -6.79
N TRP A 305 16.62 8.87 -6.19
CA TRP A 305 16.96 7.64 -6.92
C TRP A 305 15.71 7.00 -7.51
N THR A 306 15.84 6.44 -8.69
CA THR A 306 14.80 5.65 -9.36
C THR A 306 15.25 4.21 -9.55
N VAL A 307 14.32 3.30 -9.78
CA VAL A 307 14.66 1.91 -10.11
C VAL A 307 15.38 1.83 -11.45
N ASP A 308 15.02 2.69 -12.41
CA ASP A 308 15.70 2.77 -13.72
C ASP A 308 17.22 3.06 -13.57
N GLU A 309 17.60 3.91 -12.60
CA GLU A 309 19.03 4.19 -12.32
C GLU A 309 19.77 2.99 -11.70
N LEU A 310 19.03 2.06 -11.08
CA LEU A 310 19.58 0.79 -10.58
C LEU A 310 19.57 -0.34 -11.64
N GLY A 311 19.14 -0.04 -12.85
CA GLY A 311 19.10 -0.97 -13.98
C GLY A 311 17.69 -1.48 -14.33
N GLY A 312 16.64 -0.93 -13.74
CA GLY A 312 15.25 -1.36 -13.93
C GLY A 312 14.86 -2.57 -13.08
N TRP A 313 13.57 -2.85 -13.01
CA TRP A 313 13.06 -3.99 -12.26
C TRP A 313 13.55 -5.34 -12.80
N GLU A 314 13.81 -5.45 -14.08
CA GLU A 314 14.43 -6.62 -14.72
C GLU A 314 15.81 -6.99 -14.17
N VAL A 315 16.51 -6.01 -13.54
CA VAL A 315 17.80 -6.22 -12.86
C VAL A 315 17.60 -6.30 -11.35
N VAL A 316 16.84 -5.36 -10.79
CA VAL A 316 16.67 -5.18 -9.34
C VAL A 316 15.95 -6.37 -8.70
N GLU A 317 14.83 -6.81 -9.28
CA GLU A 317 14.05 -7.91 -8.72
C GLU A 317 14.88 -9.22 -8.65
N PRO A 318 15.43 -9.78 -9.74
CA PRO A 318 16.16 -11.04 -9.66
C PRO A 318 17.46 -10.97 -8.85
N GLN A 319 18.12 -9.82 -8.80
CA GLN A 319 19.36 -9.68 -8.04
C GLN A 319 19.14 -9.45 -6.54
N LEU A 320 18.11 -8.70 -6.18
CA LEU A 320 17.90 -8.24 -4.80
C LEU A 320 16.71 -8.91 -4.09
N PHE A 321 15.60 -9.16 -4.80
CA PHE A 321 14.33 -9.54 -4.18
C PHE A 321 13.74 -10.87 -4.64
N ASP A 322 14.33 -11.55 -5.61
CA ASP A 322 13.89 -12.91 -5.97
C ASP A 322 13.85 -13.81 -4.72
N GLU A 323 12.78 -14.59 -4.58
CA GLU A 323 12.52 -15.37 -3.37
C GLU A 323 13.65 -16.35 -3.03
N ASP A 324 14.33 -16.92 -4.03
CA ASP A 324 15.36 -17.95 -3.83
C ASP A 324 16.79 -17.39 -3.92
N THR A 325 17.00 -16.43 -4.82
CA THR A 325 18.34 -15.96 -5.20
C THR A 325 18.64 -14.54 -4.78
N GLY A 326 17.63 -13.74 -4.50
CA GLY A 326 17.77 -12.31 -4.18
C GLY A 326 18.67 -12.03 -2.99
N ALA A 327 19.60 -11.12 -3.14
CA ALA A 327 20.62 -10.84 -2.13
C ALA A 327 20.03 -10.26 -0.84
N ILE A 328 19.08 -9.31 -0.95
CA ILE A 328 18.39 -8.72 0.20
C ILE A 328 17.50 -9.76 0.88
N ILE A 329 16.79 -10.59 0.13
CA ILE A 329 15.97 -11.68 0.67
C ILE A 329 16.83 -12.67 1.47
N LYS A 330 18.02 -13.02 0.97
CA LYS A 330 18.97 -13.89 1.69
C LYS A 330 19.47 -13.26 2.98
N ILE A 331 19.83 -11.96 2.93
CA ILE A 331 20.25 -11.20 4.12
C ILE A 331 19.13 -11.24 5.16
N TYR A 332 17.90 -10.92 4.75
CA TYR A 332 16.76 -10.87 5.65
C TYR A 332 16.46 -12.24 6.29
N ARG A 333 16.44 -13.31 5.47
CA ARG A 333 16.25 -14.68 5.96
C ARG A 333 17.34 -15.16 6.93
N GLN A 334 18.57 -14.65 6.80
CA GLN A 334 19.66 -14.98 7.71
C GLN A 334 19.52 -14.26 9.06
N ALA A 335 19.09 -13.00 9.02
CA ALA A 335 18.92 -12.17 10.22
C ALA A 335 17.69 -12.56 11.05
N THR A 336 16.69 -13.21 10.44
CA THR A 336 15.40 -13.57 11.09
C THR A 336 15.31 -15.04 11.50
N ARG A 337 16.39 -15.80 11.39
CA ARG A 337 16.49 -17.19 11.87
C ARG A 337 16.89 -17.20 13.35
#